data_67385409cc974790aade8a4b4c75f67a
#
_entry.id   67385409cc974790aade8a4b4c75f67a
#
_cell.length_a   1.000
_cell.length_b   1.000
_cell.length_c   1.000
_cell.angle_alpha   90.00
_cell.angle_beta   90.00
_cell.angle_gamma   90.00
#
_symmetry.space_group_name_H-M   'P 1'
#
loop_
_entity.id
_entity.type
_entity.pdbx_description
1 polymer ?
#
loop_
_entity_poly.entity_id
_entity_poly.type
_entity_poly.pdbx_seq_one_letter_code
_entity_poly.pdbx_strand_id
1 'polypeptide(L)'
;LVVIYSNADDEAIEAIRETLDENGYQGKYILQTFGTSELGGKLLAEGTDLEADLVTMSTFYIDSAQEQNHMFKDLTFEVNTLDEFSSYCAPITAQEGAIILNTKVMETSGLPVPTSLKDLVDPIYKDMISVTDVSSSSTAWLLLQALIDAYGETEAEEILSQIYDNAGPHVEDS
;
A
#
# COMPACT_ATOMS: atom_id res chain seq x y z
N LEU A 1 -7.82 -24.53 -12.72
CA LEU A 1 -7.97 -23.68 -11.55
C LEU A 1 -7.45 -22.28 -11.90
N VAL A 2 -8.12 -21.26 -11.42
CA VAL A 2 -7.64 -19.88 -11.54
C VAL A 2 -6.58 -19.64 -10.45
N VAL A 3 -5.43 -19.13 -10.83
CA VAL A 3 -4.34 -18.80 -9.90
C VAL A 3 -4.39 -17.31 -9.60
N ILE A 4 -4.48 -16.97 -8.31
CA ILE A 4 -4.57 -15.60 -7.80
C ILE A 4 -3.35 -15.32 -6.92
N TYR A 5 -2.59 -14.30 -7.25
CA TYR A 5 -1.50 -13.79 -6.42
C TYR A 5 -1.94 -12.50 -5.72
N SER A 6 -1.62 -12.39 -4.43
CA SER A 6 -2.03 -11.25 -3.61
C SER A 6 -0.95 -10.85 -2.61
N ASN A 7 -0.84 -9.55 -2.34
CA ASN A 7 -0.05 -9.02 -1.23
C ASN A 7 -0.91 -8.50 -0.06
N ALA A 8 -2.21 -8.84 -0.07
CA ALA A 8 -3.10 -8.46 1.00
C ALA A 8 -2.76 -9.20 2.31
N ASP A 9 -3.10 -8.58 3.44
CA ASP A 9 -2.96 -9.17 4.75
C ASP A 9 -3.91 -10.36 4.97
N ASP A 10 -3.69 -11.11 6.03
CA ASP A 10 -4.42 -12.34 6.32
C ASP A 10 -5.93 -12.12 6.45
N GLU A 11 -6.36 -10.99 7.01
CA GLU A 11 -7.79 -10.66 7.20
C GLU A 11 -8.46 -10.41 5.84
N ALA A 12 -7.82 -9.64 4.97
CA ALA A 12 -8.34 -9.38 3.63
C ALA A 12 -8.31 -10.65 2.75
N ILE A 13 -7.28 -11.48 2.89
CA ILE A 13 -7.19 -12.78 2.21
C ILE A 13 -8.32 -13.71 2.61
N GLU A 14 -8.66 -13.78 3.90
CA GLU A 14 -9.78 -14.60 4.36
C GLU A 14 -11.11 -14.08 3.81
N ALA A 15 -11.33 -12.78 3.81
CA ALA A 15 -12.52 -12.16 3.22
C ALA A 15 -12.65 -12.45 1.71
N ILE A 16 -11.53 -12.45 0.97
CA ILE A 16 -11.51 -12.85 -0.45
C ILE A 16 -11.91 -14.31 -0.61
N ARG A 17 -11.37 -15.22 0.22
CA ARG A 17 -11.70 -16.64 0.19
C ARG A 17 -13.18 -16.88 0.48
N GLU A 18 -13.69 -16.32 1.57
CA GLU A 18 -15.09 -16.42 1.93
C GLU A 18 -16.01 -15.93 0.80
N THR A 19 -15.71 -14.77 0.25
CA THR A 19 -16.49 -14.19 -0.86
C THR A 19 -16.49 -15.11 -2.08
N LEU A 20 -15.35 -15.66 -2.47
CA LEU A 20 -15.25 -16.54 -3.62
C LEU A 20 -16.02 -17.86 -3.36
N ASP A 21 -15.88 -18.44 -2.18
CA ASP A 21 -16.51 -19.69 -1.82
C ASP A 21 -18.03 -19.57 -1.75
N GLU A 22 -18.56 -18.50 -1.14
CA GLU A 22 -20.00 -18.19 -1.08
C GLU A 22 -20.61 -17.94 -2.46
N ASN A 23 -19.83 -17.46 -3.42
CA ASN A 23 -20.26 -17.24 -4.80
C ASN A 23 -20.02 -18.45 -5.73
N GLY A 24 -19.73 -19.63 -5.18
CA GLY A 24 -19.65 -20.89 -5.91
C GLY A 24 -18.34 -21.13 -6.62
N TYR A 25 -17.25 -20.48 -6.20
CA TYR A 25 -15.89 -20.69 -6.71
C TYR A 25 -15.05 -21.63 -5.82
N GLN A 26 -15.60 -22.17 -4.75
CA GLN A 26 -14.91 -23.13 -3.89
C GLN A 26 -14.29 -24.27 -4.70
N GLY A 27 -12.99 -24.48 -4.50
CA GLY A 27 -12.22 -25.50 -5.21
C GLY A 27 -11.92 -25.19 -6.69
N LYS A 28 -12.21 -23.95 -7.16
CA LYS A 28 -11.95 -23.54 -8.54
C LYS A 28 -10.77 -22.56 -8.66
N TYR A 29 -10.16 -22.16 -7.55
CA TYR A 29 -9.02 -21.24 -7.53
C TYR A 29 -7.90 -21.73 -6.60
N ILE A 30 -6.72 -21.16 -6.79
CA ILE A 30 -5.56 -21.23 -5.90
C ILE A 30 -5.20 -19.80 -5.58
N LEU A 31 -5.21 -19.41 -4.31
CA LEU A 31 -4.83 -18.08 -3.85
C LEU A 31 -3.53 -18.20 -3.05
N GLN A 32 -2.49 -17.52 -3.53
CA GLN A 32 -1.17 -17.45 -2.92
C GLN A 32 -0.85 -16.02 -2.49
N THR A 33 -0.22 -15.89 -1.33
CA THR A 33 0.16 -14.62 -0.73
C THR A 33 1.66 -14.40 -0.79
N PHE A 34 2.06 -13.16 -0.99
CA PHE A 34 3.44 -12.71 -1.11
C PHE A 34 3.62 -11.39 -0.38
N GLY A 35 4.83 -11.08 0.04
CA GLY A 35 5.18 -9.73 0.45
C GLY A 35 5.07 -8.74 -0.72
N THR A 36 4.80 -7.46 -0.43
CA THR A 36 4.61 -6.42 -1.46
C THR A 36 5.79 -6.33 -2.43
N SER A 37 7.01 -6.24 -1.90
CA SER A 37 8.23 -6.15 -2.72
C SER A 37 8.52 -7.44 -3.50
N GLU A 38 8.20 -8.59 -2.91
CA GLU A 38 8.35 -9.89 -3.55
C GLU A 38 7.41 -10.02 -4.75
N LEU A 39 6.12 -9.73 -4.57
CA LEU A 39 5.14 -9.81 -5.65
C LEU A 39 5.45 -8.78 -6.75
N GLY A 40 5.76 -7.53 -6.39
CA GLY A 40 6.16 -6.51 -7.34
C GLY A 40 7.40 -6.90 -8.15
N GLY A 41 8.44 -7.43 -7.49
CA GLY A 41 9.63 -7.94 -8.15
C GLY A 41 9.34 -9.12 -9.09
N LYS A 42 8.44 -10.02 -8.69
CA LYS A 42 7.99 -11.16 -9.49
C LYS A 42 7.25 -10.73 -10.76
N LEU A 43 6.35 -9.73 -10.66
CA LEU A 43 5.68 -9.15 -11.82
C LEU A 43 6.66 -8.58 -12.85
N LEU A 44 7.66 -7.83 -12.38
CA LEU A 44 8.68 -7.23 -13.26
C LEU A 44 9.60 -8.28 -13.89
N ALA A 45 9.97 -9.32 -13.14
CA ALA A 45 10.92 -10.32 -13.59
C ALA A 45 10.29 -11.36 -14.54
N GLU A 46 9.07 -11.80 -14.27
CA GLU A 46 8.42 -12.90 -15.01
C GLU A 46 7.52 -12.37 -16.14
N GLY A 47 6.94 -11.18 -15.99
CA GLY A 47 6.09 -10.57 -17.01
C GLY A 47 4.96 -11.51 -17.45
N THR A 48 4.87 -11.75 -18.77
CA THR A 48 3.85 -12.63 -19.36
C THR A 48 4.02 -14.11 -19.05
N ASP A 49 5.13 -14.52 -18.46
CA ASP A 49 5.40 -15.91 -18.04
C ASP A 49 4.94 -16.17 -16.61
N LEU A 50 4.38 -15.15 -15.95
CA LEU A 50 3.82 -15.28 -14.60
C LEU A 50 2.73 -16.35 -14.57
N GLU A 51 2.77 -17.25 -13.59
CA GLU A 51 1.79 -18.34 -13.46
C GLU A 51 0.39 -17.86 -13.03
N ALA A 52 0.28 -16.64 -12.46
CA ALA A 52 -0.99 -16.11 -12.01
C ALA A 52 -1.88 -15.67 -13.17
N ASP A 53 -3.18 -16.01 -13.06
CA ASP A 53 -4.23 -15.50 -13.93
C ASP A 53 -4.77 -14.13 -13.45
N LEU A 54 -4.73 -13.89 -12.13
CA LEU A 54 -5.15 -12.64 -11.49
C LEU A 54 -4.13 -12.22 -10.45
N VAL A 55 -3.95 -10.89 -10.34
CA VAL A 55 -3.09 -10.30 -9.32
C VAL A 55 -3.89 -9.24 -8.55
N THR A 56 -3.80 -9.25 -7.22
CA THR A 56 -4.35 -8.19 -6.37
C THR A 56 -3.21 -7.51 -5.61
N MET A 57 -2.98 -6.25 -5.92
CA MET A 57 -2.03 -5.38 -5.22
C MET A 57 -2.24 -3.91 -5.60
N SER A 58 -1.41 -3.02 -5.08
CA SER A 58 -1.46 -1.59 -5.42
C SER A 58 -1.30 -1.37 -6.93
N THR A 59 -2.11 -0.47 -7.48
CA THR A 59 -2.05 -0.07 -8.90
C THR A 59 -0.69 0.46 -9.30
N PHE A 60 0.08 1.06 -8.40
CA PHE A 60 1.45 1.49 -8.65
C PHE A 60 2.33 0.37 -9.22
N TYR A 61 2.29 -0.82 -8.61
CA TYR A 61 3.07 -1.97 -9.09
C TYR A 61 2.49 -2.60 -10.36
N ILE A 62 1.16 -2.62 -10.44
CA ILE A 62 0.44 -3.13 -11.61
C ILE A 62 0.75 -2.27 -12.85
N ASP A 63 0.66 -0.95 -12.72
CA ASP A 63 0.94 -0.02 -13.80
C ASP A 63 2.41 -0.07 -14.22
N SER A 64 3.34 -0.15 -13.25
CA SER A 64 4.77 -0.32 -13.54
C SER A 64 5.07 -1.62 -14.30
N ALA A 65 4.44 -2.72 -13.91
CA ALA A 65 4.59 -4.00 -14.59
C ALA A 65 3.95 -3.98 -15.99
N GLN A 66 2.82 -3.30 -16.15
CA GLN A 66 2.20 -3.12 -17.47
C GLN A 66 3.06 -2.27 -18.40
N GLU A 67 3.62 -1.18 -17.91
CA GLU A 67 4.51 -0.32 -18.68
C GLU A 67 5.74 -1.08 -19.20
N GLN A 68 6.33 -1.91 -18.34
CA GLN A 68 7.53 -2.67 -18.68
C GLN A 68 7.26 -3.90 -19.54
N ASN A 69 6.24 -4.68 -19.21
CA ASN A 69 6.05 -6.05 -19.72
C ASN A 69 4.81 -6.22 -20.61
N HIS A 70 3.89 -5.25 -20.64
CA HIS A 70 2.61 -5.34 -21.37
C HIS A 70 1.84 -6.65 -21.06
N MET A 71 1.80 -7.05 -19.80
CA MET A 71 1.39 -8.38 -19.35
C MET A 71 -0.11 -8.51 -19.06
N PHE A 72 -0.77 -7.40 -18.73
CA PHE A 72 -2.19 -7.41 -18.40
C PHE A 72 -3.06 -7.15 -19.62
N LYS A 73 -4.23 -7.77 -19.64
CA LYS A 73 -5.26 -7.62 -20.65
C LYS A 73 -6.38 -6.73 -20.16
N ASP A 74 -6.99 -6.00 -21.10
CA ASP A 74 -8.19 -5.22 -20.79
C ASP A 74 -9.30 -6.12 -20.26
N LEU A 75 -10.00 -5.63 -19.24
CA LEU A 75 -11.16 -6.28 -18.68
C LEU A 75 -12.32 -6.25 -19.69
N THR A 76 -13.13 -7.29 -19.68
CA THR A 76 -14.30 -7.41 -20.57
C THR A 76 -15.61 -6.92 -19.92
N PHE A 77 -15.51 -6.31 -18.75
CA PHE A 77 -16.63 -5.76 -18.00
C PHE A 77 -16.24 -4.39 -17.44
N GLU A 78 -17.25 -3.58 -17.16
CA GLU A 78 -17.08 -2.26 -16.55
C GLU A 78 -17.33 -2.34 -15.05
N VAL A 79 -16.54 -1.58 -14.28
CA VAL A 79 -16.71 -1.41 -12.84
C VAL A 79 -17.06 0.05 -12.57
N ASN A 80 -18.11 0.29 -11.80
CA ASN A 80 -18.44 1.63 -11.34
C ASN A 80 -17.45 2.05 -10.25
N THR A 81 -16.64 3.05 -10.54
CA THR A 81 -15.59 3.56 -9.67
C THR A 81 -15.77 5.07 -9.45
N LEU A 82 -15.20 5.60 -8.38
CA LEU A 82 -15.20 7.04 -8.11
C LEU A 82 -14.18 7.78 -8.98
N ASP A 83 -13.11 7.09 -9.37
CA ASP A 83 -12.03 7.62 -10.18
C ASP A 83 -11.85 6.79 -11.45
N GLU A 84 -11.12 7.32 -12.43
CA GLU A 84 -10.73 6.60 -13.63
C GLU A 84 -9.56 5.65 -13.32
N PHE A 85 -9.68 4.42 -13.79
CA PHE A 85 -8.65 3.38 -13.68
C PHE A 85 -8.28 2.84 -15.06
N SER A 86 -7.10 2.24 -15.15
CA SER A 86 -6.65 1.56 -16.35
C SER A 86 -7.60 0.43 -16.73
N SER A 87 -7.82 0.22 -18.01
CA SER A 87 -8.79 -0.76 -18.55
C SER A 87 -8.54 -2.21 -18.11
N TYR A 88 -7.33 -2.51 -17.66
CA TYR A 88 -6.92 -3.81 -17.11
C TYR A 88 -7.05 -3.93 -15.59
N CYS A 89 -7.55 -2.89 -14.89
CA CYS A 89 -7.72 -2.86 -13.45
C CYS A 89 -9.19 -2.82 -13.04
N ALA A 90 -9.54 -3.59 -12.00
CA ALA A 90 -10.80 -3.46 -11.26
C ALA A 90 -10.46 -3.17 -9.80
N PRO A 91 -10.68 -1.95 -9.28
CA PRO A 91 -10.40 -1.63 -7.89
C PRO A 91 -11.32 -2.42 -6.96
N ILE A 92 -10.72 -3.05 -5.95
CA ILE A 92 -11.42 -3.81 -4.91
C ILE A 92 -11.53 -2.97 -3.65
N THR A 93 -10.46 -2.23 -3.33
CA THR A 93 -10.35 -1.36 -2.16
C THR A 93 -9.73 -0.03 -2.56
N ALA A 94 -9.99 1.01 -1.76
CA ALA A 94 -9.25 2.26 -1.82
C ALA A 94 -8.45 2.41 -0.53
N GLN A 95 -7.24 2.96 -0.65
CA GLN A 95 -6.39 3.29 0.49
C GLN A 95 -6.30 4.81 0.62
N GLU A 96 -6.43 5.29 1.85
CA GLU A 96 -6.26 6.70 2.19
C GLU A 96 -5.26 6.82 3.32
N GLY A 97 -4.25 7.66 3.13
CA GLY A 97 -3.28 7.97 4.18
C GLY A 97 -3.92 8.88 5.24
N ALA A 98 -3.73 8.57 6.51
CA ALA A 98 -4.23 9.37 7.62
C ALA A 98 -3.21 9.49 8.74
N ILE A 99 -3.21 10.65 9.41
CA ILE A 99 -2.49 10.83 10.67
C ILE A 99 -3.48 10.56 11.81
N ILE A 100 -3.18 9.56 12.64
CA ILE A 100 -3.99 9.22 13.81
C ILE A 100 -3.32 9.83 15.05
N LEU A 101 -4.08 10.63 15.79
CA LEU A 101 -3.59 11.28 16.99
C LEU A 101 -4.13 10.59 18.26
N ASN A 102 -3.24 10.11 19.12
CA ASN A 102 -3.63 9.66 20.45
C ASN A 102 -3.80 10.87 21.38
N THR A 103 -5.00 11.41 21.45
CA THR A 103 -5.31 12.65 22.18
C THR A 103 -4.98 12.55 23.67
N LYS A 104 -5.13 11.37 24.29
CA LYS A 104 -4.78 11.17 25.72
C LYS A 104 -3.27 11.28 25.96
N VAL A 105 -2.47 10.70 25.07
CA VAL A 105 -1.01 10.80 25.16
C VAL A 105 -0.58 12.24 24.93
N MET A 106 -1.14 12.91 23.93
CA MET A 106 -0.84 14.30 23.62
C MET A 106 -1.15 15.24 24.79
N GLU A 107 -2.33 15.12 25.40
CA GLU A 107 -2.72 15.90 26.58
C GLU A 107 -1.77 15.65 27.77
N THR A 108 -1.45 14.38 28.04
CA THR A 108 -0.59 13.99 29.17
C THR A 108 0.85 14.47 29.00
N SER A 109 1.34 14.43 27.77
CA SER A 109 2.71 14.83 27.40
C SER A 109 2.83 16.32 27.04
N GLY A 110 1.72 17.04 27.00
CA GLY A 110 1.70 18.46 26.63
C GLY A 110 2.13 18.73 25.18
N LEU A 111 1.88 17.77 24.28
CA LEU A 111 2.26 17.88 22.88
C LEU A 111 1.27 18.76 22.11
N PRO A 112 1.75 19.68 21.24
CA PRO A 112 0.89 20.40 20.33
C PRO A 112 0.30 19.45 19.28
N VAL A 113 -0.87 19.82 18.75
CA VAL A 113 -1.48 19.09 17.62
C VAL A 113 -0.74 19.43 16.35
N PRO A 114 -0.14 18.47 15.63
CA PRO A 114 0.47 18.75 14.33
C PRO A 114 -0.60 19.13 13.30
N THR A 115 -0.31 20.10 12.46
CA THR A 115 -1.21 20.58 11.40
C THR A 115 -0.75 20.17 10.01
N SER A 116 0.47 19.66 9.91
CA SER A 116 1.07 19.15 8.68
C SER A 116 2.04 17.99 8.99
N LEU A 117 2.40 17.23 7.96
CA LEU A 117 3.45 16.21 8.07
C LEU A 117 4.81 16.83 8.46
N LYS A 118 5.08 18.06 8.02
CA LYS A 118 6.31 18.76 8.32
C LYS A 118 6.43 19.11 9.82
N ASP A 119 5.33 19.30 10.51
CA ASP A 119 5.38 19.56 11.97
C ASP A 119 5.97 18.38 12.74
N LEU A 120 5.85 17.14 12.19
CA LEU A 120 6.37 15.93 12.82
C LEU A 120 7.90 15.84 12.85
N VAL A 121 8.62 16.73 12.17
CA VAL A 121 10.09 16.82 12.24
C VAL A 121 10.56 17.52 13.52
N ASP A 122 9.66 18.22 14.23
CA ASP A 122 10.04 18.90 15.47
C ASP A 122 10.48 17.87 16.51
N PRO A 123 11.65 18.06 17.16
CA PRO A 123 12.15 17.17 18.21
C PRO A 123 11.20 16.96 19.41
N ILE A 124 10.17 17.81 19.56
CA ILE A 124 9.14 17.63 20.58
C ILE A 124 8.38 16.32 20.42
N TYR A 125 8.31 15.76 19.20
CA TYR A 125 7.65 14.50 18.89
C TYR A 125 8.58 13.28 18.98
N LYS A 126 9.81 13.46 19.44
CA LYS A 126 10.76 12.35 19.54
C LYS A 126 10.23 11.20 20.38
N ASP A 127 10.30 9.99 19.87
CA ASP A 127 9.78 8.75 20.44
C ASP A 127 8.24 8.76 20.67
N MET A 128 7.54 9.68 19.99
CA MET A 128 6.07 9.82 20.05
C MET A 128 5.38 9.55 18.73
N ILE A 129 6.13 9.20 17.69
CA ILE A 129 5.63 8.87 16.36
C ILE A 129 5.76 7.36 16.15
N SER A 130 4.70 6.73 15.65
CA SER A 130 4.76 5.38 15.06
C SER A 130 4.54 5.50 13.56
N VAL A 131 5.40 4.91 12.78
CA VAL A 131 5.36 4.98 11.31
C VAL A 131 5.83 3.66 10.72
N THR A 132 5.22 3.25 9.62
CA THR A 132 5.63 2.05 8.89
C THR A 132 6.76 2.38 7.91
N ASP A 133 7.69 1.45 7.72
CA ASP A 133 8.78 1.58 6.75
C ASP A 133 8.22 1.62 5.32
N VAL A 134 8.54 2.68 4.58
CA VAL A 134 8.09 2.86 3.18
C VAL A 134 8.66 1.81 2.24
N SER A 135 9.75 1.13 2.60
CA SER A 135 10.34 0.06 1.79
C SER A 135 9.61 -1.28 1.95
N SER A 136 8.86 -1.46 3.04
CA SER A 136 8.18 -2.71 3.37
C SER A 136 6.67 -2.67 3.12
N SER A 137 6.06 -1.48 3.05
CA SER A 137 4.61 -1.30 2.97
C SER A 137 4.18 -0.38 1.84
N SER A 138 3.27 -0.86 0.99
CA SER A 138 2.65 -0.05 -0.05
C SER A 138 1.78 1.09 0.51
N THR A 139 1.21 0.91 1.69
CA THR A 139 0.44 1.97 2.37
C THR A 139 1.37 3.06 2.91
N ALA A 140 2.54 2.69 3.46
CA ALA A 140 3.54 3.66 3.90
C ALA A 140 4.12 4.48 2.73
N TRP A 141 4.16 3.91 1.53
CA TRP A 141 4.54 4.62 0.31
C TRP A 141 3.68 5.86 0.04
N LEU A 142 2.39 5.86 0.44
CA LEU A 142 1.51 7.01 0.34
C LEU A 142 2.02 8.22 1.15
N LEU A 143 2.68 7.98 2.28
CA LEU A 143 3.32 9.05 3.05
C LEU A 143 4.43 9.72 2.24
N LEU A 144 5.30 8.93 1.61
CA LEU A 144 6.36 9.47 0.76
C LEU A 144 5.79 10.24 -0.43
N GLN A 145 4.78 9.69 -1.12
CA GLN A 145 4.13 10.38 -2.24
C GLN A 145 3.51 11.71 -1.81
N ALA A 146 2.81 11.75 -0.67
CA ALA A 146 2.22 12.98 -0.14
C ALA A 146 3.29 14.03 0.19
N LEU A 147 4.45 13.61 0.70
CA LEU A 147 5.58 14.51 0.96
C LEU A 147 6.18 15.03 -0.35
N ILE A 148 6.37 14.19 -1.36
CA ILE A 148 6.91 14.58 -2.66
C ILE A 148 5.96 15.58 -3.34
N ASP A 149 4.67 15.32 -3.33
CA ASP A 149 3.66 16.19 -3.93
C ASP A 149 3.61 17.56 -3.24
N ALA A 150 3.77 17.59 -1.92
CA ALA A 150 3.71 18.83 -1.15
C ALA A 150 5.00 19.65 -1.17
N TYR A 151 6.16 19.02 -1.20
CA TYR A 151 7.46 19.66 -0.93
C TYR A 151 8.53 19.39 -2.01
N GLY A 152 8.28 18.48 -2.95
CA GLY A 152 9.27 18.00 -3.93
C GLY A 152 10.22 16.95 -3.34
N GLU A 153 10.91 16.19 -4.23
CA GLU A 153 11.70 15.01 -3.85
C GLU A 153 12.75 15.27 -2.77
N THR A 154 13.57 16.32 -2.95
CA THR A 154 14.69 16.61 -2.03
C THR A 154 14.22 16.95 -0.62
N GLU A 155 13.21 17.82 -0.49
CA GLU A 155 12.69 18.20 0.82
C GLU A 155 11.86 17.06 1.44
N ALA A 156 11.18 16.27 0.63
CA ALA A 156 10.46 15.07 1.08
C ALA A 156 11.39 14.04 1.71
N GLU A 157 12.55 13.79 1.11
CA GLU A 157 13.58 12.88 1.65
C GLU A 157 14.10 13.38 3.01
N GLU A 158 14.38 14.67 3.13
CA GLU A 158 14.82 15.27 4.39
C GLU A 158 13.74 15.17 5.49
N ILE A 159 12.49 15.48 5.16
CA ILE A 159 11.35 15.40 6.09
C ILE A 159 11.14 13.96 6.54
N LEU A 160 11.10 12.99 5.61
CA LEU A 160 10.89 11.58 5.93
C LEU A 160 12.00 11.04 6.82
N SER A 161 13.26 11.37 6.53
CA SER A 161 14.41 11.00 7.35
C SER A 161 14.27 11.52 8.78
N GLN A 162 13.84 12.78 8.96
CA GLN A 162 13.64 13.37 10.28
C GLN A 162 12.42 12.76 11.02
N ILE A 163 11.35 12.42 10.30
CA ILE A 163 10.21 11.70 10.89
C ILE A 163 10.67 10.33 11.42
N TYR A 164 11.49 9.60 10.67
CA TYR A 164 12.05 8.32 11.12
C TYR A 164 12.99 8.48 12.30
N ASP A 165 13.83 9.52 12.32
CA ASP A 165 14.68 9.85 13.46
C ASP A 165 13.85 10.14 14.73
N ASN A 166 12.70 10.81 14.57
CA ASN A 166 11.77 11.08 15.68
C ASN A 166 10.95 9.84 16.07
N ALA A 167 10.64 8.95 15.14
CA ALA A 167 9.98 7.68 15.44
C ALA A 167 10.91 6.72 16.19
N GLY A 168 12.20 6.72 15.86
CA GLY A 168 13.21 5.89 16.54
C GLY A 168 12.83 4.41 16.52
N PRO A 169 12.60 3.77 17.69
CA PRO A 169 12.29 2.34 17.77
C PRO A 169 10.87 1.99 17.32
N HIS A 170 10.04 2.97 16.96
CA HIS A 170 8.65 2.81 16.53
C HIS A 170 8.48 2.88 14.99
N VAL A 171 9.56 2.64 14.25
CA VAL A 171 9.49 2.31 12.83
C VAL A 171 9.18 0.82 12.73
N GLU A 172 8.04 0.49 12.15
CA GLU A 172 7.51 -0.87 12.10
C GLU A 172 7.56 -1.42 10.66
N ASP A 173 7.84 -2.70 10.53
CA ASP A 173 7.59 -3.43 9.30
C ASP A 173 6.08 -3.66 9.14
N SER A 174 5.60 -3.79 7.91
CA SER A 174 4.17 -4.00 7.61
C SER A 174 3.67 -5.36 8.05
#